data_820efd054700d329373fd76e89392f2b
#
_entry.id   820efd054700d329373fd76e89392f2b
#
_cell.length_a   1.000
_cell.length_b   1.000
_cell.length_c   1.000
_cell.angle_alpha   90.00
_cell.angle_beta   90.00
_cell.angle_gamma   90.00
#
_symmetry.space_group_name_H-M   'P 1'
#
loop_
_entity.id
_entity.type
_entity.pdbx_description
1 polymer ?
#
loop_
_entity_poly.entity_id
_entity_poly.type
_entity_poly.pdbx_seq_one_letter_code
_entity_poly.pdbx_strand_id
1 'polypeptide(L)'
;MINKRLLIKNLLSHNDENSFYDKKQKLSLDSKDGKAKFLKHICALSNSNPANNSYIVIGIEDVENKIIGVDFFDDSKIQNLVNAYLNNPPKIEYENVPFPSLPRHKVIGLVTIHPNNLITSLLKNAWKYKRKTIFYRRGSNSMPFLGEGFELRNTNKEIVESIEKNARNNIELTLNGVFDFINNHKPEYNPQYKVFNEQFVLCWAGEKKIIQHQEFFSRVDIELINEQVR
;
A
#
# COMPACT_ATOMS: atom_id res chain seq x y z
N MET A 1 8.48 -6.67 8.94
CA MET A 1 8.44 -5.66 7.84
C MET A 1 7.01 -5.67 7.28
N ILE A 2 6.44 -4.54 6.89
CA ILE A 2 5.09 -4.49 6.28
C ILE A 2 5.20 -4.91 4.82
N ASN A 3 4.39 -5.88 4.41
CA ASN A 3 4.21 -6.26 3.01
C ASN A 3 3.31 -5.23 2.32
N LYS A 4 3.86 -4.45 1.41
CA LYS A 4 3.16 -3.33 0.77
C LYS A 4 1.99 -3.79 -0.12
N ARG A 5 2.10 -4.96 -0.76
CA ARG A 5 0.97 -5.53 -1.54
C ARG A 5 -0.19 -5.90 -0.63
N LEU A 6 0.11 -6.53 0.50
CA LEU A 6 -0.89 -6.93 1.47
C LEU A 6 -1.54 -5.70 2.11
N LEU A 7 -0.72 -4.69 2.45
CA LEU A 7 -1.23 -3.40 2.95
C LEU A 7 -2.21 -2.76 1.96
N ILE A 8 -1.85 -2.70 0.67
CA ILE A 8 -2.74 -2.16 -0.37
C ILE A 8 -4.03 -2.95 -0.45
N LYS A 9 -3.96 -4.29 -0.45
CA LYS A 9 -5.16 -5.15 -0.48
C LYS A 9 -6.05 -4.92 0.75
N ASN A 10 -5.45 -4.83 1.94
CA ASN A 10 -6.18 -4.57 3.18
C ASN A 10 -6.85 -3.18 3.17
N LEU A 11 -6.17 -2.16 2.65
CA LEU A 11 -6.76 -0.83 2.46
C LEU A 11 -7.96 -0.86 1.50
N LEU A 12 -7.82 -1.57 0.37
CA LEU A 12 -8.90 -1.71 -0.63
C LEU A 12 -10.10 -2.52 -0.10
N SER A 13 -9.87 -3.50 0.77
CA SER A 13 -10.94 -4.31 1.38
C SER A 13 -11.80 -3.53 2.38
N HIS A 14 -11.31 -2.39 2.88
CA HIS A 14 -12.10 -1.45 3.69
C HIS A 14 -13.08 -0.61 2.86
N ASN A 15 -13.40 -1.01 1.65
CA ASN A 15 -14.39 -0.59 0.67
C ASN A 15 -14.57 0.91 0.45
N ASP A 16 -14.50 1.75 1.49
CA ASP A 16 -14.75 3.18 1.39
C ASP A 16 -13.50 3.99 1.73
N GLU A 17 -13.21 4.99 0.90
CA GLU A 17 -12.29 6.05 1.25
C GLU A 17 -12.72 6.68 2.56
N ASN A 18 -11.80 6.88 3.47
CA ASN A 18 -12.08 7.44 4.79
C ASN A 18 -11.03 8.49 5.20
N SER A 19 -11.03 8.85 6.47
CA SER A 19 -10.17 9.91 6.96
C SER A 19 -8.67 9.56 7.00
N PHE A 20 -8.27 8.29 6.83
CA PHE A 20 -6.85 7.86 6.80
C PHE A 20 -6.41 7.28 5.44
N TYR A 21 -7.32 7.10 4.51
CA TYR A 21 -7.05 6.44 3.24
C TYR A 21 -7.77 7.14 2.08
N ASP A 22 -7.10 7.21 0.95
CA ASP A 22 -7.63 7.76 -0.30
C ASP A 22 -7.15 6.91 -1.49
N LYS A 23 -7.99 6.70 -2.50
CA LYS A 23 -7.62 5.98 -3.73
C LYS A 23 -7.68 6.92 -4.93
N LYS A 24 -6.84 6.67 -5.91
CA LYS A 24 -6.78 7.47 -7.14
C LYS A 24 -6.48 6.60 -8.34
N GLN A 25 -7.17 6.85 -9.43
CA GLN A 25 -6.87 6.18 -10.70
C GLN A 25 -5.49 6.57 -11.23
N LYS A 26 -5.14 7.86 -11.13
CA LYS A 26 -3.83 8.39 -11.54
C LYS A 26 -3.44 9.62 -10.72
N LEU A 27 -2.16 9.91 -10.70
CA LEU A 27 -1.60 11.12 -10.09
C LEU A 27 -1.38 12.19 -11.18
N SER A 28 -2.08 13.32 -11.07
CA SER A 28 -2.03 14.40 -12.07
C SER A 28 -1.18 15.58 -11.55
N LEU A 29 0.15 15.40 -11.43
CA LEU A 29 1.06 16.45 -10.96
C LEU A 29 1.58 17.39 -12.06
N ASP A 30 1.20 17.19 -13.31
CA ASP A 30 1.60 18.09 -14.42
C ASP A 30 0.67 19.29 -14.54
N SER A 31 -0.57 19.19 -14.08
CA SER A 31 -1.54 20.28 -14.09
C SER A 31 -1.57 21.07 -12.77
N LYS A 32 -1.88 22.36 -12.86
CA LYS A 32 -2.07 23.24 -11.70
C LYS A 32 -3.18 22.74 -10.76
N ASP A 33 -4.30 22.32 -11.31
CA ASP A 33 -5.43 21.78 -10.54
C ASP A 33 -5.08 20.46 -9.85
N GLY A 34 -4.38 19.57 -10.55
CA GLY A 34 -3.93 18.30 -9.99
C GLY A 34 -2.95 18.49 -8.83
N LYS A 35 -1.98 19.40 -8.96
CA LYS A 35 -1.08 19.78 -7.87
C LYS A 35 -1.84 20.33 -6.66
N ALA A 36 -2.79 21.24 -6.89
CA ALA A 36 -3.62 21.81 -5.82
C ALA A 36 -4.45 20.74 -5.10
N LYS A 37 -5.08 19.82 -5.86
CA LYS A 37 -5.84 18.70 -5.30
C LYS A 37 -4.95 17.78 -4.48
N PHE A 38 -3.77 17.43 -4.98
CA PHE A 38 -2.83 16.57 -4.26
C PHE A 38 -2.39 17.19 -2.93
N LEU A 39 -1.96 18.46 -2.93
CA LEU A 39 -1.61 19.19 -1.71
C LEU A 39 -2.78 19.24 -0.71
N LYS A 40 -3.99 19.47 -1.17
CA LYS A 40 -5.20 19.42 -0.35
C LYS A 40 -5.36 18.06 0.34
N HIS A 41 -5.18 16.94 -0.39
CA HIS A 41 -5.30 15.59 0.18
C HIS A 41 -4.19 15.31 1.19
N ILE A 42 -2.94 15.64 0.88
CA ILE A 42 -1.81 15.49 1.83
C ILE A 42 -2.08 16.26 3.13
N CYS A 43 -2.46 17.54 3.02
CA CYS A 43 -2.76 18.39 4.14
C CYS A 43 -3.89 17.80 5.00
N ALA A 44 -4.98 17.37 4.34
CA ALA A 44 -6.16 16.85 5.03
C ALA A 44 -5.89 15.51 5.73
N LEU A 45 -5.17 14.59 5.08
CA LEU A 45 -4.81 13.30 5.65
C LEU A 45 -3.87 13.46 6.85
N SER A 46 -2.84 14.31 6.73
CA SER A 46 -1.92 14.62 7.83
C SER A 46 -2.63 15.18 9.05
N ASN A 47 -3.48 16.19 8.86
CA ASN A 47 -4.18 16.85 9.96
C ASN A 47 -5.25 15.98 10.63
N SER A 48 -5.79 14.99 9.93
CA SER A 48 -6.79 14.08 10.49
C SER A 48 -6.20 12.83 11.13
N ASN A 49 -4.89 12.60 10.95
CA ASN A 49 -4.19 11.43 11.45
C ASN A 49 -2.82 11.79 12.04
N PRO A 50 -2.80 12.65 13.06
CA PRO A 50 -1.53 13.13 13.63
C PRO A 50 -0.70 12.04 14.32
N ALA A 51 -1.31 10.90 14.69
CA ALA A 51 -0.66 9.85 15.48
C ALA A 51 -0.58 8.49 14.76
N ASN A 52 -1.03 8.39 13.49
CA ASN A 52 -0.92 7.18 12.67
C ASN A 52 -0.61 7.53 11.22
N ASN A 53 -0.13 6.54 10.45
CA ASN A 53 0.06 6.71 9.02
C ASN A 53 -1.27 6.94 8.30
N SER A 54 -1.19 7.66 7.18
CA SER A 54 -2.26 7.76 6.20
C SER A 54 -1.74 7.37 4.83
N TYR A 55 -2.66 6.96 3.95
CA TYR A 55 -2.28 6.36 2.68
C TYR A 55 -3.03 6.96 1.50
N ILE A 56 -2.32 7.11 0.35
CA ILE A 56 -2.95 7.32 -0.94
C ILE A 56 -2.49 6.19 -1.87
N VAL A 57 -3.44 5.42 -2.39
CA VAL A 57 -3.18 4.32 -3.32
C VAL A 57 -3.52 4.78 -4.74
N ILE A 58 -2.56 4.68 -5.66
CA ILE A 58 -2.66 5.20 -7.02
C ILE A 58 -2.61 4.05 -8.01
N GLY A 59 -3.51 4.04 -8.97
CA GLY A 59 -3.66 2.96 -9.95
C GLY A 59 -4.87 2.06 -9.68
N ILE A 60 -5.87 2.61 -8.95
CA ILE A 60 -7.11 1.94 -8.59
C ILE A 60 -8.27 2.63 -9.31
N GLU A 61 -9.12 1.85 -9.94
CA GLU A 61 -10.37 2.32 -10.54
C GLU A 61 -11.39 2.62 -9.42
N ASP A 62 -12.16 3.72 -9.59
CA ASP A 62 -12.95 4.29 -8.48
C ASP A 62 -14.18 3.46 -8.09
N VAL A 63 -14.87 2.84 -9.06
CA VAL A 63 -16.18 2.20 -8.83
C VAL A 63 -16.01 0.77 -8.31
N GLU A 64 -15.22 -0.05 -9.02
CA GLU A 64 -15.09 -1.48 -8.73
C GLU A 64 -13.86 -1.82 -7.88
N ASN A 65 -13.08 -0.83 -7.46
CA ASN A 65 -11.77 -1.02 -6.77
C ASN A 65 -10.79 -1.88 -7.59
N LYS A 66 -10.94 -1.89 -8.91
CA LYS A 66 -10.10 -2.68 -9.80
C LYS A 66 -8.67 -2.14 -9.84
N ILE A 67 -7.71 -3.04 -9.68
CA ILE A 67 -6.29 -2.72 -9.82
C ILE A 67 -5.97 -2.57 -11.32
N ILE A 68 -5.70 -1.34 -11.77
CA ILE A 68 -5.35 -1.01 -13.17
C ILE A 68 -3.89 -0.62 -13.34
N GLY A 69 -3.25 -0.16 -12.26
CA GLY A 69 -1.86 0.28 -12.23
C GLY A 69 -1.58 1.58 -12.98
N VAL A 70 -0.43 2.13 -12.70
CA VAL A 70 0.14 3.33 -13.34
C VAL A 70 1.57 3.06 -13.80
N ASP A 71 2.12 3.93 -14.63
CA ASP A 71 3.54 3.89 -14.97
C ASP A 71 4.41 4.22 -13.77
N PHE A 72 5.66 3.77 -13.79
CA PHE A 72 6.66 4.13 -12.78
C PHE A 72 6.73 5.64 -12.62
N PHE A 73 6.75 6.11 -11.38
CA PHE A 73 6.79 7.51 -11.05
C PHE A 73 7.95 7.79 -10.10
N ASP A 74 8.68 8.89 -10.36
CA ASP A 74 9.75 9.37 -9.50
C ASP A 74 9.16 10.23 -8.37
N ASP A 75 9.51 9.94 -7.14
CA ASP A 75 9.01 10.60 -5.94
C ASP A 75 9.50 12.04 -5.79
N SER A 76 10.58 12.43 -6.46
CA SER A 76 11.16 13.77 -6.38
C SER A 76 10.14 14.88 -6.67
N LYS A 77 9.21 14.65 -7.62
CA LYS A 77 8.13 15.60 -7.93
C LYS A 77 7.17 15.80 -6.76
N ILE A 78 6.88 14.74 -6.00
CA ILE A 78 6.04 14.80 -4.80
C ILE A 78 6.75 15.57 -3.70
N GLN A 79 8.00 15.20 -3.40
CA GLN A 79 8.81 15.83 -2.36
C GLN A 79 8.98 17.35 -2.63
N ASN A 80 9.36 17.69 -3.85
CA ASN A 80 9.52 19.09 -4.24
C ASN A 80 8.22 19.89 -4.12
N LEU A 81 7.08 19.31 -4.51
CA LEU A 81 5.77 19.96 -4.42
C LEU A 81 5.37 20.20 -2.96
N VAL A 82 5.49 19.19 -2.12
CA VAL A 82 5.11 19.23 -0.71
C VAL A 82 5.96 20.24 0.04
N ASN A 83 7.29 20.16 -0.09
CA ASN A 83 8.22 21.07 0.58
C ASN A 83 8.07 22.52 0.13
N ALA A 84 7.72 22.76 -1.14
CA ALA A 84 7.55 24.11 -1.68
C ALA A 84 6.23 24.79 -1.28
N TYR A 85 5.19 24.03 -0.93
CA TYR A 85 3.83 24.57 -0.74
C TYR A 85 3.24 24.35 0.64
N LEU A 86 3.76 23.43 1.46
CA LEU A 86 3.22 23.17 2.78
C LEU A 86 4.08 23.77 3.90
N ASN A 87 3.42 24.31 4.91
CA ASN A 87 4.00 24.65 6.19
C ASN A 87 3.84 23.44 7.11
N ASN A 88 4.88 23.10 7.87
CA ASN A 88 4.95 21.89 8.68
C ASN A 88 4.57 20.63 7.85
N PRO A 89 5.25 20.35 6.73
CA PRO A 89 4.92 19.21 5.90
C PRO A 89 5.14 17.89 6.67
N PRO A 90 4.24 16.91 6.55
CA PRO A 90 4.49 15.58 7.07
C PRO A 90 5.64 14.93 6.29
N LYS A 91 6.33 13.97 6.89
CA LYS A 91 7.21 13.07 6.14
C LYS A 91 6.35 12.24 5.19
N ILE A 92 6.74 12.19 3.91
CA ILE A 92 6.05 11.42 2.87
C ILE A 92 7.02 10.44 2.25
N GLU A 93 6.55 9.22 2.03
CA GLU A 93 7.25 8.19 1.26
C GLU A 93 6.37 7.78 0.08
N TYR A 94 6.98 7.65 -1.10
CA TYR A 94 6.32 7.12 -2.28
C TYR A 94 7.02 5.85 -2.73
N GLU A 95 6.24 4.81 -3.02
CA GLU A 95 6.77 3.52 -3.45
C GLU A 95 6.02 3.03 -4.70
N ASN A 96 6.77 2.54 -5.67
CA ASN A 96 6.24 1.82 -6.83
C ASN A 96 6.10 0.34 -6.47
N VAL A 97 4.90 -0.12 -6.17
CA VAL A 97 4.63 -1.49 -5.71
C VAL A 97 4.19 -2.37 -6.89
N PRO A 98 5.01 -3.34 -7.33
CA PRO A 98 4.64 -4.23 -8.42
C PRO A 98 3.56 -5.22 -7.97
N PHE A 99 2.59 -5.51 -8.84
CA PHE A 99 1.55 -6.50 -8.62
C PHE A 99 1.61 -7.60 -9.67
N PRO A 100 1.47 -8.89 -9.30
CA PRO A 100 1.53 -10.01 -10.26
C PRO A 100 0.45 -9.98 -11.35
N SER A 101 -0.70 -9.36 -11.05
CA SER A 101 -1.81 -9.19 -12.00
C SER A 101 -1.61 -8.06 -13.01
N LEU A 102 -0.57 -7.23 -12.84
CA LEU A 102 -0.26 -6.12 -13.72
C LEU A 102 0.86 -6.47 -14.71
N PRO A 103 0.86 -5.85 -15.91
CA PRO A 103 2.01 -5.89 -16.80
C PRO A 103 3.28 -5.37 -16.11
N ARG A 104 4.46 -5.84 -16.51
CA ARG A 104 5.75 -5.50 -15.87
C ARG A 104 6.06 -4.00 -15.81
N HIS A 105 5.52 -3.21 -16.74
CA HIS A 105 5.71 -1.75 -16.78
C HIS A 105 4.68 -0.98 -15.95
N LYS A 106 3.74 -1.66 -15.31
CA LYS A 106 2.72 -1.06 -14.45
C LYS A 106 2.94 -1.44 -12.99
N VAL A 107 2.67 -0.48 -12.12
CA VAL A 107 2.79 -0.60 -10.67
C VAL A 107 1.60 0.06 -9.99
N ILE A 108 1.42 -0.22 -8.71
CA ILE A 108 0.58 0.59 -7.84
C ILE A 108 1.48 1.60 -7.13
N GLY A 109 1.14 2.88 -7.23
CA GLY A 109 1.78 3.92 -6.44
C GLY A 109 1.22 3.92 -5.03
N LEU A 110 2.08 3.81 -4.03
CA LEU A 110 1.71 3.94 -2.63
C LEU A 110 2.37 5.18 -2.03
N VAL A 111 1.56 6.15 -1.64
CA VAL A 111 2.01 7.29 -0.82
C VAL A 111 1.72 6.99 0.63
N THR A 112 2.75 6.94 1.45
CA THR A 112 2.63 6.87 2.91
C THR A 112 2.88 8.26 3.49
N ILE A 113 1.92 8.77 4.26
CA ILE A 113 2.00 10.05 4.96
C ILE A 113 2.18 9.71 6.44
N HIS A 114 3.38 9.99 6.97
CA HIS A 114 3.71 9.65 8.35
C HIS A 114 3.06 10.60 9.36
N PRO A 115 2.90 10.16 10.62
CA PRO A 115 2.39 10.99 11.71
C PRO A 115 3.08 12.33 11.81
N ASN A 116 2.30 13.38 12.05
CA ASN A 116 2.82 14.73 12.24
C ASN A 116 2.02 15.46 13.33
N ASN A 117 2.67 15.79 14.41
CA ASN A 117 2.06 16.47 15.55
C ASN A 117 1.87 17.98 15.34
N LEU A 118 2.28 18.50 14.18
CA LEU A 118 2.14 19.91 13.82
C LEU A 118 1.04 20.08 12.79
N ILE A 119 0.26 21.16 12.90
CA ILE A 119 -0.78 21.49 11.91
C ILE A 119 -0.12 21.80 10.58
N THR A 120 -0.45 20.98 9.58
CA THR A 120 -0.06 21.19 8.19
C THR A 120 -1.00 22.19 7.53
N SER A 121 -0.46 23.22 6.90
CA SER A 121 -1.24 24.24 6.17
C SER A 121 -0.52 24.69 4.90
N LEU A 122 -1.19 25.46 4.05
CA LEU A 122 -0.55 26.01 2.86
C LEU A 122 0.42 27.14 3.23
N LEU A 123 1.69 27.01 2.85
CA LEU A 123 2.74 28.00 3.03
C LEU A 123 2.52 29.21 2.12
N LYS A 124 2.02 28.98 0.92
CA LYS A 124 1.71 29.99 -0.10
C LYS A 124 0.42 29.63 -0.87
N ASN A 125 -0.06 30.54 -1.71
CA ASN A 125 -1.22 30.24 -2.52
C ASN A 125 -0.95 29.04 -3.43
N ALA A 126 -1.83 28.05 -3.39
CA ALA A 126 -1.81 26.88 -4.26
C ALA A 126 -2.97 27.00 -5.26
N TRP A 127 -2.77 27.80 -6.28
CA TRP A 127 -3.74 28.16 -7.35
C TRP A 127 -5.07 28.63 -6.78
N LYS A 128 -6.07 27.73 -6.63
CA LYS A 128 -7.41 28.03 -6.11
C LYS A 128 -7.49 28.10 -4.58
N TYR A 129 -6.47 27.67 -3.88
CA TYR A 129 -6.43 27.67 -2.42
C TYR A 129 -5.51 28.77 -1.90
N LYS A 130 -5.99 29.52 -0.89
CA LYS A 130 -5.23 30.61 -0.30
C LYS A 130 -4.15 30.10 0.67
N ARG A 131 -3.10 30.88 0.83
CA ARG A 131 -2.09 30.70 1.89
C ARG A 131 -2.76 30.56 3.26
N LYS A 132 -2.16 29.76 4.15
CA LYS A 132 -2.64 29.43 5.52
C LYS A 132 -3.93 28.57 5.54
N THR A 133 -4.48 28.16 4.39
CA THR A 133 -5.62 27.22 4.41
C THR A 133 -5.17 25.91 5.04
N ILE A 134 -5.94 25.46 6.05
CA ILE A 134 -5.84 24.18 6.70
C ILE A 134 -6.91 23.27 6.09
N PHE A 135 -6.56 22.04 5.77
CA PHE A 135 -7.53 21.04 5.31
C PHE A 135 -7.59 19.90 6.31
N TYR A 136 -8.76 19.29 6.41
CA TYR A 136 -9.02 18.10 7.23
C TYR A 136 -9.96 17.15 6.49
N ARG A 137 -10.03 15.90 6.94
CA ARG A 137 -10.96 14.90 6.37
C ARG A 137 -12.27 14.91 7.15
N ARG A 138 -13.37 14.88 6.39
CA ARG A 138 -14.70 14.56 6.90
C ARG A 138 -15.22 13.37 6.09
N GLY A 139 -15.06 12.17 6.66
CA GLY A 139 -15.16 10.93 5.89
C GLY A 139 -14.13 10.91 4.77
N SER A 140 -14.55 10.63 3.54
CA SER A 140 -13.71 10.64 2.33
C SER A 140 -13.40 12.04 1.78
N ASN A 141 -14.05 13.09 2.27
CA ASN A 141 -13.92 14.44 1.73
C ASN A 141 -12.83 15.25 2.43
N SER A 142 -11.94 15.87 1.65
CA SER A 142 -10.98 16.86 2.15
C SER A 142 -11.60 18.24 2.12
N MET A 143 -11.86 18.81 3.30
CA MET A 143 -12.56 20.08 3.50
C MET A 143 -11.60 21.16 4.02
N PRO A 144 -11.73 22.43 3.58
CA PRO A 144 -11.02 23.53 4.22
C PRO A 144 -11.64 23.81 5.59
N PHE A 145 -10.80 24.10 6.57
CA PHE A 145 -11.24 24.61 7.87
C PHE A 145 -11.47 26.13 7.78
N LEU A 146 -12.66 26.56 8.15
CA LEU A 146 -13.11 27.97 8.03
C LEU A 146 -13.21 28.69 9.39
N GLY A 147 -12.90 27.99 10.49
CA GLY A 147 -12.97 28.55 11.85
C GLY A 147 -11.63 29.03 12.40
N GLU A 148 -11.66 29.45 13.67
CA GLU A 148 -10.47 29.70 14.48
C GLU A 148 -10.19 28.52 15.39
N GLY A 149 -8.92 28.30 15.75
CA GLY A 149 -8.56 27.28 16.74
C GLY A 149 -8.68 25.83 16.21
N PHE A 150 -8.10 25.53 15.05
CA PHE A 150 -8.04 24.14 14.56
C PHE A 150 -7.25 23.25 15.53
N GLU A 151 -7.88 22.16 15.95
CA GLU A 151 -7.26 21.15 16.81
C GLU A 151 -7.02 19.85 16.05
N LEU A 152 -5.84 19.26 16.22
CA LEU A 152 -5.52 17.94 15.69
C LEU A 152 -6.28 16.89 16.51
N ARG A 153 -7.07 16.05 15.84
CA ARG A 153 -7.78 14.92 16.44
C ARG A 153 -7.47 13.66 15.70
N ASN A 154 -7.19 12.60 16.43
CA ASN A 154 -6.91 11.28 15.85
C ASN A 154 -7.98 10.27 16.28
N THR A 155 -8.74 9.77 15.31
CA THR A 155 -9.82 8.78 15.55
C THR A 155 -9.54 7.44 14.89
N ASN A 156 -8.43 7.31 14.16
CA ASN A 156 -8.18 6.16 13.28
C ASN A 156 -7.00 5.29 13.74
N LYS A 157 -6.36 5.61 14.86
CA LYS A 157 -5.12 4.95 15.27
C LYS A 157 -5.27 3.43 15.35
N GLU A 158 -6.28 2.94 16.05
CA GLU A 158 -6.50 1.52 16.27
C GLU A 158 -6.78 0.75 14.96
N ILE A 159 -7.61 1.35 14.09
CA ILE A 159 -7.94 0.71 12.81
C ILE A 159 -6.72 0.65 11.87
N VAL A 160 -5.92 1.72 11.81
CA VAL A 160 -4.71 1.75 10.98
C VAL A 160 -3.67 0.78 11.52
N GLU A 161 -3.43 0.75 12.83
CA GLU A 161 -2.52 -0.22 13.47
C GLU A 161 -2.95 -1.67 13.20
N SER A 162 -4.26 -1.95 13.20
CA SER A 162 -4.79 -3.28 12.86
C SER A 162 -4.53 -3.64 11.40
N ILE A 163 -4.78 -2.71 10.47
CA ILE A 163 -4.51 -2.89 9.03
C ILE A 163 -3.02 -3.17 8.80
N GLU A 164 -2.14 -2.37 9.40
CA GLU A 164 -0.68 -2.52 9.28
C GLU A 164 -0.18 -3.83 9.92
N LYS A 165 -0.74 -4.21 11.07
CA LYS A 165 -0.42 -5.48 11.73
C LYS A 165 -0.78 -6.66 10.84
N ASN A 166 -1.97 -6.63 10.23
CA ASN A 166 -2.45 -7.66 9.31
C ASN A 166 -1.73 -7.63 7.95
N ALA A 167 -0.98 -6.57 7.65
CA ALA A 167 -0.14 -6.46 6.47
C ALA A 167 1.32 -6.85 6.72
N ARG A 168 1.66 -7.29 7.91
CA ARG A 168 3.00 -7.84 8.18
C ARG A 168 3.09 -9.25 7.64
N ASN A 169 4.26 -9.59 7.08
CA ASN A 169 4.56 -10.96 6.70
C ASN A 169 4.33 -11.86 7.92
N ASN A 170 3.39 -12.75 7.81
CA ASN A 170 3.13 -13.72 8.85
C ASN A 170 3.85 -15.03 8.48
N ILE A 171 5.09 -15.14 8.92
CA ILE A 171 5.93 -16.33 8.70
C ILE A 171 5.26 -17.60 9.26
N GLU A 172 4.44 -17.47 10.29
CA GLU A 172 3.73 -18.56 10.91
C GLU A 172 2.66 -19.16 9.98
N LEU A 173 1.85 -18.31 9.31
CA LEU A 173 0.87 -18.79 8.32
C LEU A 173 1.54 -19.39 7.09
N THR A 174 2.65 -18.79 6.64
CA THR A 174 3.42 -19.32 5.51
C THR A 174 4.03 -20.67 5.86
N LEU A 175 4.62 -20.80 7.05
CA LEU A 175 5.19 -22.07 7.54
C LEU A 175 4.10 -23.14 7.73
N ASN A 176 2.94 -22.78 8.28
CA ASN A 176 1.82 -23.72 8.42
C ASN A 176 1.38 -24.24 7.05
N GLY A 177 1.25 -23.38 6.04
CA GLY A 177 0.95 -23.79 4.67
C GLY A 177 2.01 -24.73 4.07
N VAL A 178 3.29 -24.48 4.34
CA VAL A 178 4.39 -25.39 3.94
C VAL A 178 4.31 -26.72 4.66
N PHE A 179 4.06 -26.72 5.97
CA PHE A 179 3.92 -27.96 6.74
C PHE A 179 2.68 -28.74 6.33
N ASP A 180 1.57 -28.08 6.06
CA ASP A 180 0.35 -28.73 5.56
C ASP A 180 0.63 -29.39 4.20
N PHE A 181 1.32 -28.71 3.29
CA PHE A 181 1.73 -29.30 2.01
C PHE A 181 2.61 -30.53 2.21
N ILE A 182 3.62 -30.44 3.08
CA ILE A 182 4.56 -31.55 3.36
C ILE A 182 3.82 -32.73 3.97
N ASN A 183 2.91 -32.49 4.92
CA ASN A 183 2.20 -33.53 5.65
C ASN A 183 1.08 -34.21 4.85
N ASN A 184 0.52 -33.54 3.86
CA ASN A 184 -0.57 -34.06 3.05
C ASN A 184 -0.09 -34.96 1.89
N HIS A 185 1.21 -35.07 1.67
CA HIS A 185 1.76 -35.93 0.62
C HIS A 185 2.15 -37.30 1.13
N LYS A 186 2.02 -38.30 0.25
CA LYS A 186 2.47 -39.66 0.58
C LYS A 186 3.98 -39.69 0.84
N PRO A 187 4.47 -40.55 1.74
CA PRO A 187 5.90 -40.64 2.08
C PRO A 187 6.81 -40.94 0.86
N GLU A 188 6.29 -41.58 -0.18
CA GLU A 188 6.99 -41.88 -1.44
C GLU A 188 7.26 -40.65 -2.31
N TYR A 189 6.49 -39.56 -2.09
CA TYR A 189 6.69 -38.30 -2.77
C TYR A 189 7.53 -37.38 -1.89
N ASN A 190 8.78 -37.23 -2.22
CA ASN A 190 9.71 -36.38 -1.47
C ASN A 190 9.31 -34.91 -1.60
N PRO A 191 8.58 -34.30 -0.63
CA PRO A 191 8.18 -32.91 -0.71
C PRO A 191 9.37 -32.00 -0.54
N GLN A 192 9.41 -30.94 -1.33
CA GLN A 192 10.45 -29.92 -1.30
C GLN A 192 9.81 -28.54 -1.34
N TYR A 193 10.55 -27.54 -0.92
CA TYR A 193 10.12 -26.15 -1.02
C TYR A 193 11.28 -25.23 -1.34
N LYS A 194 10.95 -24.06 -1.92
CA LYS A 194 11.89 -22.98 -2.17
C LYS A 194 11.21 -21.64 -1.86
N VAL A 195 11.85 -20.85 -1.00
CA VAL A 195 11.42 -19.51 -0.64
C VAL A 195 11.88 -18.51 -1.71
N PHE A 196 10.99 -17.64 -2.16
CA PHE A 196 11.30 -16.59 -3.12
C PHE A 196 11.03 -15.21 -2.51
N ASN A 197 12.09 -14.43 -2.31
CA ASN A 197 12.05 -13.01 -1.90
C ASN A 197 11.12 -12.72 -0.73
N GLU A 198 11.00 -13.62 0.24
CA GLU A 198 10.15 -13.45 1.43
C GLU A 198 8.65 -13.25 1.14
N GLN A 199 8.20 -13.48 -0.11
CA GLN A 199 6.83 -13.19 -0.51
C GLN A 199 5.99 -14.44 -0.78
N PHE A 200 6.62 -15.53 -1.19
CA PHE A 200 5.95 -16.80 -1.43
C PHE A 200 6.93 -17.98 -1.33
N VAL A 201 6.36 -19.12 -1.04
CA VAL A 201 7.08 -20.40 -1.03
C VAL A 201 6.49 -21.29 -2.10
N LEU A 202 7.32 -21.77 -3.00
CA LEU A 202 6.96 -22.80 -3.96
C LEU A 202 7.21 -24.16 -3.34
N CYS A 203 6.16 -24.93 -3.15
CA CYS A 203 6.23 -26.32 -2.70
C CYS A 203 5.98 -27.25 -3.89
N TRP A 204 6.69 -28.36 -3.94
CA TRP A 204 6.42 -29.41 -4.90
C TRP A 204 6.73 -30.78 -4.31
N ALA A 205 6.02 -31.77 -4.77
CA ALA A 205 6.23 -33.16 -4.43
C ALA A 205 6.37 -33.99 -5.71
N GLY A 206 7.13 -35.07 -5.67
CA GLY A 206 7.31 -35.94 -6.82
C GLY A 206 8.28 -37.07 -6.55
N GLU A 207 8.45 -37.92 -7.54
CA GLU A 207 9.34 -39.07 -7.48
C GLU A 207 10.69 -38.77 -8.13
N LYS A 208 11.77 -39.21 -7.50
CA LYS A 208 13.07 -39.29 -8.15
C LYS A 208 13.08 -40.49 -9.11
N LYS A 209 13.41 -40.28 -10.36
CA LYS A 209 13.62 -41.33 -11.37
C LYS A 209 15.04 -41.23 -11.90
N ILE A 210 15.74 -42.34 -11.93
CA ILE A 210 17.09 -42.44 -12.54
C ILE A 210 16.90 -43.05 -13.93
N ILE A 211 17.18 -42.25 -14.96
CA ILE A 211 17.14 -42.71 -16.37
C ILE A 211 18.56 -42.46 -16.93
N GLN A 212 19.20 -43.51 -17.44
CA GLN A 212 20.53 -43.42 -18.06
C GLN A 212 21.58 -42.72 -17.16
N HIS A 213 21.62 -43.04 -15.86
CA HIS A 213 22.49 -42.46 -14.85
C HIS A 213 22.27 -40.98 -14.56
N GLN A 214 21.18 -40.38 -15.06
CA GLN A 214 20.79 -39.05 -14.73
C GLN A 214 19.55 -39.04 -13.81
N GLU A 215 19.57 -38.21 -12.78
CA GLU A 215 18.44 -38.03 -11.87
C GLU A 215 17.40 -37.09 -12.52
N PHE A 216 16.18 -37.58 -12.68
CA PHE A 216 15.01 -36.80 -13.07
C PHE A 216 14.04 -36.75 -11.91
N PHE A 217 13.42 -35.58 -11.75
CA PHE A 217 12.35 -35.40 -10.77
C PHE A 217 11.01 -35.29 -11.47
N SER A 218 10.18 -36.30 -11.31
CA SER A 218 8.79 -36.31 -11.84
C SER A 218 7.90 -35.58 -10.84
N ARG A 219 7.49 -34.37 -11.14
CA ARG A 219 6.58 -33.60 -10.29
C ARG A 219 5.18 -34.20 -10.34
N VAL A 220 4.63 -34.51 -9.17
CA VAL A 220 3.28 -35.01 -9.02
C VAL A 220 2.32 -33.88 -8.63
N ASP A 221 2.81 -32.94 -7.81
CA ASP A 221 2.04 -31.82 -7.33
C ASP A 221 2.90 -30.56 -7.18
N ILE A 222 2.31 -29.40 -7.41
CA ILE A 222 2.97 -28.11 -7.27
C ILE A 222 1.97 -27.15 -6.64
N GLU A 223 2.33 -26.61 -5.49
CA GLU A 223 1.54 -25.59 -4.82
C GLU A 223 2.37 -24.32 -4.59
N LEU A 224 1.79 -23.17 -4.92
CA LEU A 224 2.35 -21.88 -4.61
C LEU A 224 1.70 -21.36 -3.34
N ILE A 225 2.41 -21.46 -2.22
CA ILE A 225 1.97 -20.93 -0.95
C ILE A 225 2.30 -19.45 -0.95
N ASN A 226 1.33 -18.64 -1.35
CA ASN A 226 1.36 -17.22 -1.14
C ASN A 226 1.04 -16.94 0.32
N GLU A 227 1.53 -15.79 0.83
CA GLU A 227 0.92 -15.23 2.03
C GLU A 227 -0.59 -15.15 1.83
N GLN A 228 -1.32 -16.01 2.54
CA GLN A 228 -2.77 -16.03 2.40
C GLN A 228 -3.34 -14.74 2.93
N VAL A 229 -3.90 -13.96 2.04
CA VAL A 229 -4.83 -12.89 2.36
C VAL A 229 -6.16 -13.56 2.61
N ARG A 230 -6.54 -13.69 3.87
CA ARG A 230 -7.92 -13.98 4.24
C ARG A 230 -8.76 -12.73 4.21
#